data_719aea5e99d6dd01903c738a9f3d55a8
#
_entry.id   719aea5e99d6dd01903c738a9f3d55a8
#
_cell.length_a   1.000
_cell.length_b   1.000
_cell.length_c   1.000
_cell.angle_alpha   90.00
_cell.angle_beta   90.00
_cell.angle_gamma   90.00
#
_symmetry.space_group_name_H-M   'P 1'
#
loop_
_entity.id
_entity.type
_entity.pdbx_description
1 polymer ?
#
loop_
_entity_poly.entity_id
_entity_poly.type
_entity_poly.pdbx_seq_one_letter_code
_entity_poly.pdbx_strand_id
1 'polypeptide(L)'
;MTTATAGPLVGRATLADLLPHSRVRTVALVVGFALLTAAAAQITVPLPWTPVPLTGTTFAVLLAGAALGWRSGAASQLLYVGLGAAGLPFYQGGESGWTYATGATGGYLVGFVVAAALVGFLAERGQDRSVATSIPAMLAGTAVIYLFGVIWLGHVLNADAVTALEKGMLPFVIGDSLKLVAAGALLPLAWRLAPSSGKSSSEDVPKNPL
;
A
#
# COMPACT_ATOMS: atom_id res chain seq x y z
N MET A 1 -16.40 39.55 -17.24
CA MET A 1 -16.65 38.20 -16.70
C MET A 1 -15.48 37.30 -17.09
N THR A 2 -14.54 37.11 -16.17
CA THR A 2 -13.30 36.37 -16.43
C THR A 2 -13.56 34.92 -16.09
N THR A 3 -13.70 34.06 -17.08
CA THR A 3 -13.79 32.61 -16.91
C THR A 3 -12.41 32.08 -16.46
N ALA A 4 -12.29 31.74 -15.21
CA ALA A 4 -11.14 31.03 -14.69
C ALA A 4 -11.11 29.62 -15.32
N THR A 5 -10.24 29.43 -16.28
CA THR A 5 -9.87 28.11 -16.79
C THR A 5 -9.16 27.34 -15.68
N ALA A 6 -9.85 26.40 -15.08
CA ALA A 6 -9.23 25.41 -14.17
C ALA A 6 -8.16 24.64 -14.98
N GLY A 7 -6.90 24.92 -14.68
CA GLY A 7 -5.78 24.18 -15.25
C GLY A 7 -5.88 22.67 -14.87
N PRO A 8 -5.27 21.78 -15.64
CA PRO A 8 -5.38 20.34 -15.43
C PRO A 8 -4.84 19.96 -14.05
N LEU A 9 -5.64 19.23 -13.28
CA LEU A 9 -5.30 18.65 -11.96
C LEU A 9 -4.26 17.51 -12.08
N VAL A 10 -3.10 17.82 -12.65
CA VAL A 10 -2.04 16.82 -12.94
C VAL A 10 -1.37 16.27 -11.68
N GLY A 11 -1.73 16.74 -10.47
CA GLY A 11 -1.00 16.47 -9.24
C GLY A 11 -1.66 15.54 -8.21
N ARG A 12 -2.88 15.05 -8.42
CA ARG A 12 -3.61 14.29 -7.40
C ARG A 12 -4.22 12.96 -7.84
N ALA A 13 -3.91 12.48 -9.04
CA ALA A 13 -4.48 11.24 -9.58
C ALA A 13 -3.64 10.03 -9.15
N THR A 14 -4.30 8.97 -8.69
CA THR A 14 -3.74 7.64 -8.46
C THR A 14 -4.04 6.70 -9.63
N LEU A 15 -3.43 5.50 -9.66
CA LEU A 15 -3.75 4.49 -10.67
C LEU A 15 -5.24 4.13 -10.69
N ALA A 16 -5.90 4.15 -9.54
CA ALA A 16 -7.33 3.93 -9.46
C ALA A 16 -8.12 4.98 -10.26
N ASP A 17 -7.67 6.22 -10.34
CA ASP A 17 -8.40 7.30 -11.02
C ASP A 17 -8.39 7.20 -12.56
N LEU A 18 -7.58 6.27 -13.12
CA LEU A 18 -7.61 5.94 -14.55
C LEU A 18 -8.91 5.24 -14.97
N LEU A 19 -9.65 4.69 -14.02
CA LEU A 19 -10.93 4.04 -14.28
C LEU A 19 -12.10 5.02 -14.04
N PRO A 20 -13.26 4.88 -14.70
CA PRO A 20 -14.42 5.73 -14.46
C PRO A 20 -14.86 5.73 -13.00
N HIS A 21 -15.10 6.89 -12.41
CA HIS A 21 -15.51 7.03 -11.01
C HIS A 21 -16.89 6.44 -10.75
N SER A 22 -16.97 5.42 -9.87
CA SER A 22 -18.22 4.92 -9.32
C SER A 22 -17.99 4.40 -7.89
N ARG A 23 -19.04 4.44 -7.07
CA ARG A 23 -18.98 3.89 -5.71
C ARG A 23 -18.72 2.37 -5.74
N VAL A 24 -19.34 1.67 -6.67
CA VAL A 24 -19.17 0.22 -6.85
C VAL A 24 -17.71 -0.11 -7.16
N ARG A 25 -17.07 0.64 -8.06
CA ARG A 25 -15.64 0.47 -8.36
C ARG A 25 -14.77 0.67 -7.11
N THR A 26 -15.01 1.74 -6.35
CA THR A 26 -14.20 2.03 -5.16
C THR A 26 -14.32 0.90 -4.14
N VAL A 27 -15.54 0.41 -3.88
CA VAL A 27 -15.76 -0.75 -3.00
C VAL A 27 -15.07 -1.99 -3.54
N ALA A 28 -15.21 -2.29 -4.83
CA ALA A 28 -14.57 -3.45 -5.45
C ALA A 28 -13.03 -3.40 -5.36
N LEU A 29 -12.43 -2.22 -5.53
CA LEU A 29 -10.98 -2.04 -5.39
C LEU A 29 -10.54 -2.18 -3.93
N VAL A 30 -11.26 -1.61 -2.97
CA VAL A 30 -10.98 -1.74 -1.53
C VAL A 30 -11.03 -3.21 -1.11
N VAL A 31 -12.08 -3.93 -1.51
CA VAL A 31 -12.22 -5.37 -1.24
C VAL A 31 -11.12 -6.16 -1.95
N GLY A 32 -10.86 -5.88 -3.23
CA GLY A 32 -9.84 -6.55 -4.02
C GLY A 32 -8.45 -6.43 -3.41
N PHE A 33 -8.06 -5.25 -2.94
CA PHE A 33 -6.77 -5.06 -2.27
C PHE A 33 -6.71 -5.63 -0.86
N ALA A 34 -7.83 -5.68 -0.12
CA ALA A 34 -7.90 -6.42 1.14
C ALA A 34 -7.68 -7.92 0.91
N LEU A 35 -8.32 -8.50 -0.11
CA LEU A 35 -8.12 -9.90 -0.51
C LEU A 35 -6.70 -10.16 -1.04
N LEU A 36 -6.12 -9.22 -1.80
CA LEU A 36 -4.73 -9.31 -2.24
C LEU A 36 -3.77 -9.37 -1.04
N THR A 37 -4.02 -8.54 -0.01
CA THR A 37 -3.23 -8.55 1.22
C THR A 37 -3.40 -9.88 1.97
N ALA A 38 -4.63 -10.41 2.05
CA ALA A 38 -4.90 -11.72 2.64
C ALA A 38 -4.21 -12.87 1.87
N ALA A 39 -4.23 -12.83 0.55
CA ALA A 39 -3.51 -13.80 -0.29
C ALA A 39 -1.98 -13.69 -0.11
N ALA A 40 -1.45 -12.47 -0.06
CA ALA A 40 -0.03 -12.22 0.18
C ALA A 40 0.42 -12.65 1.58
N ALA A 41 -0.49 -12.64 2.57
CA ALA A 41 -0.24 -13.16 3.91
C ALA A 41 -0.02 -14.67 3.93
N GLN A 42 -0.54 -15.43 2.96
CA GLN A 42 -0.32 -16.87 2.85
C GLN A 42 1.09 -17.22 2.33
N ILE A 43 1.76 -16.26 1.67
CA ILE A 43 3.19 -16.40 1.30
C ILE A 43 4.00 -16.12 2.56
N THR A 44 4.30 -17.17 3.32
CA THR A 44 4.87 -17.07 4.66
C THR A 44 6.13 -17.90 4.76
N VAL A 45 7.20 -17.31 5.30
CA VAL A 45 8.44 -17.98 5.65
C VAL A 45 8.62 -17.84 7.17
N PRO A 46 8.41 -18.91 7.93
CA PRO A 46 8.64 -18.88 9.38
C PRO A 46 10.14 -18.77 9.67
N LEU A 47 10.48 -17.97 10.68
CA LEU A 47 11.86 -17.75 11.11
C LEU A 47 12.01 -18.26 12.54
N PRO A 48 12.95 -19.18 12.85
CA PRO A 48 13.01 -19.85 14.16
C PRO A 48 13.43 -18.92 15.31
N TRP A 49 13.99 -17.76 15.03
CA TRP A 49 14.49 -16.80 16.04
C TRP A 49 13.56 -15.63 16.33
N THR A 50 12.42 -15.53 15.64
CA THR A 50 11.42 -14.49 15.86
C THR A 50 9.99 -15.04 15.78
N PRO A 51 9.06 -14.57 16.62
CA PRO A 51 7.66 -14.98 16.53
C PRO A 51 6.91 -14.35 15.34
N VAL A 52 7.54 -13.39 14.63
CA VAL A 52 6.97 -12.73 13.47
C VAL A 52 7.55 -13.36 12.20
N PRO A 53 6.76 -13.92 11.30
CA PRO A 53 7.28 -14.50 10.06
C PRO A 53 7.51 -13.46 8.98
N LEU A 54 8.32 -13.80 8.00
CA LEU A 54 8.42 -13.06 6.76
C LEU A 54 7.22 -13.38 5.87
N THR A 55 6.48 -12.37 5.43
CA THR A 55 5.28 -12.55 4.60
C THR A 55 5.30 -11.64 3.37
N GLY A 56 4.42 -11.90 2.40
CA GLY A 56 4.18 -11.02 1.25
C GLY A 56 3.36 -9.76 1.56
N THR A 57 2.83 -9.61 2.77
CA THR A 57 1.87 -8.55 3.12
C THR A 57 2.41 -7.14 2.94
N THR A 58 3.66 -6.87 3.35
CA THR A 58 4.27 -5.54 3.22
C THR A 58 4.23 -5.03 1.78
N PHE A 59 4.51 -5.88 0.80
CA PHE A 59 4.37 -5.54 -0.61
C PHE A 59 2.94 -5.14 -0.99
N ALA A 60 1.95 -5.97 -0.61
CA ALA A 60 0.54 -5.73 -0.93
C ALA A 60 0.01 -4.44 -0.27
N VAL A 61 0.41 -4.16 0.98
CA VAL A 61 0.06 -2.95 1.73
C VAL A 61 0.56 -1.69 1.04
N LEU A 62 1.85 -1.65 0.68
CA LEU A 62 2.46 -0.51 0.01
C LEU A 62 1.83 -0.27 -1.37
N LEU A 63 1.58 -1.36 -2.11
CA LEU A 63 0.91 -1.30 -3.41
C LEU A 63 -0.53 -0.81 -3.28
N ALA A 64 -1.28 -1.25 -2.27
CA ALA A 64 -2.65 -0.78 -1.99
C ALA A 64 -2.69 0.73 -1.74
N GLY A 65 -1.79 1.24 -0.90
CA GLY A 65 -1.67 2.68 -0.65
C GLY A 65 -1.42 3.45 -1.94
N ALA A 66 -0.38 3.08 -2.68
CA ALA A 66 0.02 3.78 -3.90
C ALA A 66 -1.03 3.73 -5.01
N ALA A 67 -1.67 2.58 -5.21
CA ALA A 67 -2.65 2.39 -6.29
C ALA A 67 -4.00 3.05 -5.99
N LEU A 68 -4.45 3.04 -4.73
CA LEU A 68 -5.79 3.48 -4.33
C LEU A 68 -5.84 4.89 -3.74
N GLY A 69 -4.70 5.46 -3.36
CA GLY A 69 -4.63 6.68 -2.58
C GLY A 69 -4.87 6.45 -1.09
N TRP A 70 -4.74 7.53 -0.30
CA TRP A 70 -4.67 7.41 1.15
C TRP A 70 -5.95 6.87 1.82
N ARG A 71 -7.14 7.32 1.36
CA ARG A 71 -8.42 6.89 1.95
C ARG A 71 -8.76 5.44 1.62
N SER A 72 -8.73 5.10 0.35
CA SER A 72 -9.11 3.75 -0.12
C SER A 72 -8.03 2.72 0.22
N GLY A 73 -6.75 3.11 0.21
CA GLY A 73 -5.65 2.28 0.66
C GLY A 73 -5.75 1.94 2.14
N ALA A 74 -5.95 2.95 3.01
CA ALA A 74 -6.19 2.71 4.44
C ALA A 74 -7.45 1.88 4.69
N ALA A 75 -8.55 2.16 3.97
CA ALA A 75 -9.79 1.41 4.08
C ALA A 75 -9.63 -0.07 3.70
N SER A 76 -8.81 -0.38 2.67
CA SER A 76 -8.53 -1.76 2.28
C SER A 76 -7.76 -2.51 3.38
N GLN A 77 -6.81 -1.85 4.05
CA GLN A 77 -6.06 -2.47 5.14
C GLN A 77 -6.90 -2.59 6.42
N LEU A 78 -7.75 -1.62 6.72
CA LEU A 78 -8.73 -1.73 7.81
C LEU A 78 -9.69 -2.90 7.58
N LEU A 79 -10.15 -3.10 6.34
CA LEU A 79 -11.00 -4.22 5.97
C LEU A 79 -10.27 -5.56 6.15
N TYR A 80 -9.03 -5.68 5.67
CA TYR A 80 -8.19 -6.86 5.86
C TYR A 80 -8.01 -7.20 7.35
N VAL A 81 -7.60 -6.22 8.15
CA VAL A 81 -7.38 -6.39 9.60
C VAL A 81 -8.71 -6.72 10.30
N GLY A 82 -9.78 -6.01 9.98
CA GLY A 82 -11.08 -6.22 10.61
C GLY A 82 -11.68 -7.59 10.31
N LEU A 83 -11.62 -8.05 9.07
CA LEU A 83 -12.12 -9.37 8.68
C LEU A 83 -11.27 -10.50 9.30
N GLY A 84 -9.95 -10.35 9.34
CA GLY A 84 -9.08 -11.29 10.02
C GLY A 84 -9.36 -11.37 11.53
N ALA A 85 -9.54 -10.22 12.19
CA ALA A 85 -9.90 -10.16 13.61
C ALA A 85 -11.30 -10.74 13.90
N ALA A 86 -12.22 -10.62 12.95
CA ALA A 86 -13.56 -11.19 13.03
C ALA A 86 -13.60 -12.73 12.82
N GLY A 87 -12.47 -13.35 12.49
CA GLY A 87 -12.35 -14.81 12.39
C GLY A 87 -12.18 -15.35 10.97
N LEU A 88 -12.08 -14.51 9.93
CA LEU A 88 -11.73 -15.00 8.59
C LEU A 88 -10.24 -15.39 8.56
N PRO A 89 -9.85 -16.46 7.85
CA PRO A 89 -8.47 -16.96 7.81
C PRO A 89 -7.60 -16.09 6.89
N PHE A 90 -7.52 -14.79 7.21
CA PHE A 90 -6.86 -13.77 6.39
C PHE A 90 -5.41 -13.53 6.80
N TYR A 91 -5.07 -13.83 8.06
CA TYR A 91 -3.72 -13.64 8.55
C TYR A 91 -2.77 -14.74 8.05
N GLN A 92 -1.51 -14.59 8.33
CA GLN A 92 -0.48 -15.54 7.88
C GLN A 92 -0.81 -16.98 8.24
N GLY A 93 -0.57 -17.91 7.33
CA GLY A 93 -0.80 -19.34 7.57
C GLY A 93 -2.27 -19.71 7.83
N GLY A 94 -3.23 -18.85 7.45
CA GLY A 94 -4.66 -19.04 7.69
C GLY A 94 -5.11 -18.68 9.11
N GLU A 95 -4.26 -18.05 9.89
CA GLU A 95 -4.61 -17.56 11.24
C GLU A 95 -5.70 -16.48 11.20
N SER A 96 -6.39 -16.34 12.33
CA SER A 96 -7.52 -15.40 12.47
C SER A 96 -7.85 -15.11 13.92
N GLY A 97 -8.78 -14.19 14.11
CA GLY A 97 -9.35 -13.87 15.42
C GLY A 97 -8.61 -12.78 16.18
N TRP A 98 -9.27 -12.30 17.23
CA TRP A 98 -8.78 -11.18 18.03
C TRP A 98 -7.47 -11.50 18.77
N THR A 99 -7.33 -12.71 19.29
CA THR A 99 -6.12 -13.16 20.00
C THR A 99 -4.89 -13.08 19.10
N TYR A 100 -5.01 -13.45 17.84
CA TYR A 100 -3.94 -13.31 16.86
C TYR A 100 -3.67 -11.83 16.54
N ALA A 101 -4.74 -11.05 16.29
CA ALA A 101 -4.64 -9.62 15.97
C ALA A 101 -3.96 -8.79 17.06
N THR A 102 -4.07 -9.20 18.32
CA THR A 102 -3.42 -8.56 19.47
C THR A 102 -2.15 -9.28 19.94
N GLY A 103 -1.72 -10.33 19.25
CA GLY A 103 -0.49 -11.06 19.51
C GLY A 103 0.77 -10.32 18.99
N ALA A 104 1.84 -11.05 18.76
CA ALA A 104 3.15 -10.52 18.36
C ALA A 104 3.13 -9.65 17.09
N THR A 105 2.19 -9.91 16.18
CA THR A 105 2.04 -9.20 14.90
C THR A 105 1.10 -7.99 14.97
N GLY A 106 0.44 -7.75 16.10
CA GLY A 106 -0.61 -6.73 16.22
C GLY A 106 -0.16 -5.31 15.83
N GLY A 107 1.02 -4.91 16.24
CA GLY A 107 1.58 -3.61 15.86
C GLY A 107 1.80 -3.45 14.36
N TYR A 108 2.22 -4.52 13.68
CA TYR A 108 2.38 -4.50 12.22
C TYR A 108 1.04 -4.33 11.51
N LEU A 109 -0.04 -4.94 12.01
CA LEU A 109 -1.39 -4.78 11.47
C LEU A 109 -1.86 -3.32 11.57
N VAL A 110 -1.61 -2.64 12.68
CA VAL A 110 -1.84 -1.19 12.82
C VAL A 110 -0.95 -0.42 11.85
N GLY A 111 0.33 -0.78 11.79
CA GLY A 111 1.30 -0.20 10.86
C GLY A 111 0.86 -0.29 9.40
N PHE A 112 0.21 -1.36 8.98
CA PHE A 112 -0.30 -1.53 7.61
C PHE A 112 -1.31 -0.45 7.22
N VAL A 113 -2.24 -0.13 8.11
CA VAL A 113 -3.24 0.91 7.87
C VAL A 113 -2.58 2.29 7.72
N VAL A 114 -1.67 2.62 8.64
CA VAL A 114 -0.98 3.91 8.65
C VAL A 114 -0.02 4.03 7.45
N ALA A 115 0.71 2.96 7.13
CA ALA A 115 1.62 2.92 5.99
C ALA A 115 0.87 3.05 4.65
N ALA A 116 -0.26 2.34 4.47
CA ALA A 116 -1.08 2.49 3.28
C ALA A 116 -1.64 3.91 3.12
N ALA A 117 -2.05 4.55 4.23
CA ALA A 117 -2.45 5.95 4.21
C ALA A 117 -1.30 6.88 3.80
N LEU A 118 -0.11 6.72 4.40
CA LEU A 118 1.06 7.54 4.11
C LEU A 118 1.51 7.40 2.65
N VAL A 119 1.68 6.16 2.19
CA VAL A 119 2.11 5.89 0.81
C VAL A 119 1.07 6.38 -0.18
N GLY A 120 -0.22 6.20 0.12
CA GLY A 120 -1.31 6.73 -0.71
C GLY A 120 -1.29 8.25 -0.81
N PHE A 121 -1.04 8.94 0.30
CA PHE A 121 -0.90 10.38 0.33
C PHE A 121 0.32 10.88 -0.49
N LEU A 122 1.42 10.15 -0.48
CA LEU A 122 2.60 10.45 -1.29
C LEU A 122 2.35 10.16 -2.77
N ALA A 123 1.64 9.08 -3.09
CA ALA A 123 1.24 8.74 -4.46
C ALA A 123 0.30 9.80 -5.06
N GLU A 124 -0.68 10.30 -4.31
CA GLU A 124 -1.55 11.41 -4.74
C GLU A 124 -0.77 12.69 -5.05
N ARG A 125 0.48 12.81 -4.57
CA ARG A 125 1.43 13.89 -4.90
C ARG A 125 2.37 13.54 -6.03
N GLY A 126 2.15 12.40 -6.71
CA GLY A 126 2.94 11.97 -7.86
C GLY A 126 4.26 11.28 -7.52
N GLN A 127 4.47 10.87 -6.25
CA GLN A 127 5.69 10.18 -5.83
C GLN A 127 5.79 8.74 -6.36
N ASP A 128 4.73 8.21 -6.96
CA ASP A 128 4.64 6.88 -7.56
C ASP A 128 4.96 6.85 -9.07
N ARG A 129 5.33 7.99 -9.67
CA ARG A 129 5.48 8.14 -11.13
C ARG A 129 6.90 7.89 -11.64
N SER A 130 7.90 7.92 -10.78
CA SER A 130 9.28 7.60 -11.12
C SER A 130 9.88 6.67 -10.06
N VAL A 131 10.84 5.83 -10.46
CA VAL A 131 11.54 4.93 -9.53
C VAL A 131 12.23 5.73 -8.43
N ALA A 132 12.81 6.88 -8.78
CA ALA A 132 13.54 7.74 -7.85
C ALA A 132 12.67 8.33 -6.73
N THR A 133 11.37 8.53 -6.97
CA THR A 133 10.42 9.03 -5.97
C THR A 133 9.60 7.91 -5.33
N SER A 134 9.31 6.83 -6.06
CA SER A 134 8.56 5.68 -5.54
C SER A 134 9.34 4.95 -4.45
N ILE A 135 10.63 4.70 -4.63
CA ILE A 135 11.46 4.00 -3.64
C ILE A 135 11.47 4.71 -2.28
N PRO A 136 11.75 6.02 -2.18
CA PRO A 136 11.64 6.75 -0.91
C PRO A 136 10.24 6.72 -0.29
N ALA A 137 9.18 6.80 -1.09
CA ALA A 137 7.82 6.71 -0.59
C ALA A 137 7.51 5.32 0.00
N MET A 138 7.95 4.25 -0.67
CA MET A 138 7.82 2.88 -0.16
C MET A 138 8.65 2.68 1.11
N LEU A 139 9.87 3.23 1.16
CA LEU A 139 10.73 3.17 2.34
C LEU A 139 10.08 3.85 3.54
N ALA A 140 9.47 5.01 3.35
CA ALA A 140 8.72 5.70 4.40
C ALA A 140 7.56 4.84 4.93
N GLY A 141 6.80 4.18 4.04
CA GLY A 141 5.74 3.25 4.43
C GLY A 141 6.28 2.05 5.21
N THR A 142 7.37 1.45 4.76
CA THR A 142 8.03 0.33 5.45
C THR A 142 8.54 0.74 6.83
N ALA A 143 9.13 1.93 6.96
CA ALA A 143 9.59 2.46 8.25
C ALA A 143 8.43 2.63 9.24
N VAL A 144 7.25 3.07 8.77
CA VAL A 144 6.03 3.15 9.59
C VAL A 144 5.60 1.76 10.05
N ILE A 145 5.59 0.75 9.17
CA ILE A 145 5.24 -0.62 9.55
C ILE A 145 6.16 -1.13 10.66
N TYR A 146 7.46 -0.93 10.52
CA TYR A 146 8.43 -1.35 11.54
C TYR A 146 8.29 -0.55 12.83
N LEU A 147 8.03 0.75 12.76
CA LEU A 147 7.85 1.58 13.95
C LEU A 147 6.74 1.02 14.86
N PHE A 148 5.56 0.79 14.28
CA PHE A 148 4.44 0.21 15.04
C PHE A 148 4.70 -1.24 15.44
N GLY A 149 5.26 -2.05 14.52
CA GLY A 149 5.53 -3.47 14.75
C GLY A 149 6.54 -3.72 15.85
N VAL A 150 7.70 -3.04 15.81
CA VAL A 150 8.78 -3.22 16.77
C VAL A 150 8.39 -2.74 18.17
N ILE A 151 7.74 -1.57 18.27
CA ILE A 151 7.26 -1.04 19.57
C ILE A 151 6.27 -2.03 20.20
N TRP A 152 5.31 -2.51 19.42
CA TRP A 152 4.32 -3.47 19.90
C TRP A 152 4.95 -4.80 20.29
N LEU A 153 5.85 -5.32 19.45
CA LEU A 153 6.55 -6.58 19.71
C LEU A 153 7.38 -6.52 20.99
N GLY A 154 8.10 -5.42 21.21
CA GLY A 154 8.85 -5.18 22.44
C GLY A 154 7.95 -5.23 23.68
N HIS A 155 6.75 -4.62 23.59
CA HIS A 155 5.76 -4.69 24.67
C HIS A 155 5.25 -6.12 24.91
N VAL A 156 4.88 -6.85 23.84
CA VAL A 156 4.35 -8.23 23.95
C VAL A 156 5.40 -9.21 24.52
N LEU A 157 6.67 -9.04 24.15
CA LEU A 157 7.76 -9.90 24.61
C LEU A 157 8.37 -9.46 25.95
N ASN A 158 7.95 -8.32 26.52
CA ASN A 158 8.62 -7.66 27.64
C ASN A 158 10.13 -7.51 27.40
N ALA A 159 10.50 -7.18 26.16
CA ALA A 159 11.87 -7.09 25.69
C ALA A 159 12.36 -5.63 25.68
N ASP A 160 13.67 -5.46 25.80
CA ASP A 160 14.31 -4.17 25.59
C ASP A 160 14.29 -3.74 24.11
N ALA A 161 14.61 -2.49 23.82
CA ALA A 161 14.56 -1.93 22.49
C ALA A 161 15.49 -2.65 21.49
N VAL A 162 16.65 -3.12 21.95
CA VAL A 162 17.62 -3.84 21.09
C VAL A 162 17.05 -5.19 20.67
N THR A 163 16.57 -5.98 21.63
CA THR A 163 15.93 -7.28 21.34
C THR A 163 14.70 -7.13 20.47
N ALA A 164 13.90 -6.07 20.68
CA ALA A 164 12.73 -5.80 19.84
C ALA A 164 13.12 -5.48 18.38
N LEU A 165 14.19 -4.71 18.15
CA LEU A 165 14.74 -4.44 16.81
C LEU A 165 15.34 -5.70 16.16
N GLU A 166 16.10 -6.48 16.92
CA GLU A 166 16.70 -7.72 16.43
C GLU A 166 15.68 -8.75 15.98
N LYS A 167 14.54 -8.83 16.67
CA LYS A 167 13.47 -9.79 16.35
C LYS A 167 12.40 -9.22 15.42
N GLY A 168 12.14 -7.91 15.49
CA GLY A 168 11.01 -7.27 14.80
C GLY A 168 11.37 -6.55 13.50
N MET A 169 12.66 -6.26 13.23
CA MET A 169 13.08 -5.53 12.04
C MET A 169 14.21 -6.23 11.29
N LEU A 170 15.33 -6.53 11.94
CA LEU A 170 16.56 -6.99 11.25
C LEU A 170 16.34 -8.22 10.35
N PRO A 171 15.56 -9.26 10.75
CA PRO A 171 15.35 -10.43 9.91
C PRO A 171 14.62 -10.13 8.59
N PHE A 172 13.86 -9.04 8.56
CA PHE A 172 12.98 -8.70 7.44
C PHE A 172 13.60 -7.71 6.45
N VAL A 173 14.62 -6.94 6.87
CA VAL A 173 15.22 -5.85 6.08
C VAL A 173 15.60 -6.30 4.66
N ILE A 174 16.23 -7.46 4.51
CA ILE A 174 16.66 -7.96 3.19
C ILE A 174 15.44 -8.30 2.32
N GLY A 175 14.49 -9.08 2.87
CA GLY A 175 13.28 -9.48 2.14
C GLY A 175 12.39 -8.28 1.79
N ASP A 176 12.22 -7.36 2.72
CA ASP A 176 11.39 -6.17 2.50
C ASP A 176 12.06 -5.15 1.59
N SER A 177 13.40 -5.06 1.59
CA SER A 177 14.13 -4.25 0.60
C SER A 177 13.86 -4.73 -0.84
N LEU A 178 13.85 -6.04 -1.06
CA LEU A 178 13.51 -6.61 -2.37
C LEU A 178 12.06 -6.29 -2.78
N LYS A 179 11.10 -6.45 -1.87
CA LYS A 179 9.68 -6.13 -2.09
C LYS A 179 9.47 -4.63 -2.37
N LEU A 180 10.17 -3.78 -1.62
CA LEU A 180 10.15 -2.33 -1.77
C LEU A 180 10.64 -1.92 -3.17
N VAL A 181 11.77 -2.48 -3.63
CA VAL A 181 12.29 -2.23 -4.97
C VAL A 181 11.30 -2.74 -6.03
N ALA A 182 10.72 -3.92 -5.85
CA ALA A 182 9.73 -4.47 -6.76
C ALA A 182 8.48 -3.57 -6.85
N ALA A 183 7.92 -3.13 -5.71
CA ALA A 183 6.78 -2.21 -5.67
C ALA A 183 7.12 -0.86 -6.31
N GLY A 184 8.29 -0.29 -5.96
CA GLY A 184 8.77 0.98 -6.49
C GLY A 184 9.03 0.98 -7.98
N ALA A 185 9.37 -0.17 -8.57
CA ALA A 185 9.56 -0.33 -10.02
C ALA A 185 8.23 -0.60 -10.75
N LEU A 186 7.30 -1.36 -10.15
CA LEU A 186 6.02 -1.70 -10.76
C LEU A 186 5.12 -0.47 -10.96
N LEU A 187 5.12 0.47 -10.03
CA LEU A 187 4.25 1.64 -10.10
C LEU A 187 4.55 2.56 -11.30
N PRO A 188 5.79 2.99 -11.52
CA PRO A 188 6.12 3.78 -12.71
C PRO A 188 5.87 3.02 -14.01
N LEU A 189 6.05 1.69 -14.01
CA LEU A 189 5.72 0.84 -15.16
C LEU A 189 4.21 0.85 -15.43
N ALA A 190 3.38 0.70 -14.39
CA ALA A 190 1.93 0.78 -14.51
C ALA A 190 1.47 2.13 -15.08
N TRP A 191 2.09 3.24 -14.65
CA TRP A 191 1.82 4.57 -15.19
C TRP A 191 2.21 4.72 -16.66
N ARG A 192 3.31 4.09 -17.11
CA ARG A 192 3.72 4.10 -18.53
C ARG A 192 2.79 3.29 -19.43
N LEU A 193 2.19 2.23 -18.90
CA LEU A 193 1.26 1.37 -19.61
C LEU A 193 -0.18 1.90 -19.57
N ALA A 194 -0.46 2.88 -18.70
CA ALA A 194 -1.77 3.51 -18.62
C ALA A 194 -2.08 4.26 -19.91
N PRO A 195 -3.30 4.11 -20.49
CA PRO A 195 -3.71 4.86 -21.67
C PRO A 195 -3.55 6.35 -21.41
N SER A 196 -2.83 7.06 -22.28
CA SER A 196 -2.73 8.52 -22.20
C SER A 196 -4.12 9.10 -22.47
N SER A 197 -4.80 9.55 -21.42
CA SER A 197 -6.10 10.23 -21.56
C SER A 197 -5.91 11.48 -22.42
N GLY A 198 -6.37 11.39 -23.69
CA GLY A 198 -6.74 12.52 -24.53
C GLY A 198 -5.60 13.31 -25.16
N LYS A 199 -4.98 12.77 -26.21
CA LYS A 199 -4.82 13.61 -27.42
C LYS A 199 -6.16 13.61 -28.14
N SER A 200 -7.07 14.46 -27.71
CA SER A 200 -8.16 14.91 -28.58
C SER A 200 -7.50 15.54 -29.81
N SER A 201 -7.65 14.90 -30.93
CA SER A 201 -7.33 15.37 -32.27
C SER A 201 -8.02 16.72 -32.49
N SER A 202 -7.30 17.82 -32.21
CA SER A 202 -7.62 19.15 -32.68
C SER A 202 -6.98 19.39 -34.05
N GLU A 203 -7.15 18.43 -34.95
CA GLU A 203 -6.80 18.55 -36.37
C GLU A 203 -8.01 18.15 -37.21
N ASP A 204 -9.02 18.98 -37.22
CA ASP A 204 -9.98 19.12 -38.34
C ASP A 204 -10.75 20.45 -38.17
N VAL A 205 -10.01 21.55 -38.26
CA VAL A 205 -10.61 22.81 -38.64
C VAL A 205 -10.48 22.88 -40.15
N PRO A 206 -11.55 22.74 -40.91
CA PRO A 206 -11.49 22.94 -42.35
C PRO A 206 -11.14 24.40 -42.57
N LYS A 207 -9.95 24.68 -43.16
CA LYS A 207 -9.61 25.96 -43.71
C LYS A 207 -10.57 26.23 -44.82
N ASN A 208 -11.56 27.08 -44.57
CA ASN A 208 -12.46 27.57 -45.60
C ASN A 208 -11.66 28.47 -46.54
N PRO A 209 -11.59 28.23 -47.85
CA PRO A 209 -10.95 29.11 -48.82
C PRO A 209 -11.99 30.14 -49.29
N LEU A 210 -11.74 31.41 -49.02
CA LEU A 210 -12.19 32.57 -49.87
C LEU A 210 -10.99 33.37 -50.26
#